data_4ae0395a6532c30003dbdbc0d63677f1
#
_entry.id   4ae0395a6532c30003dbdbc0d63677f1
#
_cell.length_a   1.000
_cell.length_b   1.000
_cell.length_c   1.000
_cell.angle_alpha   90.00
_cell.angle_beta   90.00
_cell.angle_gamma   90.00
#
_symmetry.space_group_name_H-M   'P 1'
#
loop_
_entity.id
_entity.type
_entity.pdbx_description
1 polymer ?
#
loop_
_entity_poly.entity_id
_entity_poly.type
_entity_poly.pdbx_seq_one_letter_code
_entity_poly.pdbx_strand_id
1 'polypeptide(L)'
;MDDLMPSLDSAEKATETRRQLTEMGDKAGFHVRKWVSNLIEVLADVPEEDRASEVDLEKNELPVTKTLGVSWTAREDQFLFHYSPPPEDFEYTKRNVLRKTATLLDPLGFLSPFVIRAKLFMQQAWLDALAWDEVLPPEQKEEWRSWFAELPLLEEIKIPRCLKDTSTKEASIALHTFSDASERAYTAAVYSRHEYQDGSLTTRLIASKTRLAPLKTLSIPRLELLGALIGLRLTNQVCSALAIPSNSVIYWVDSLNVGYWIQGKSCEYKPFFAHRVGEIHGNSNPDQWRYVPTSLNPADLGTRGMTALELTESKKWWNGPDFLRSPAAEWPDRKFDKPSREALTELKSTSRQNTESSTSYNVIQLSTTGGEAETDEFEDALWRLHPSRYSKWYKVKPKGELEVGLSLVRVRSWVQRFVRNCRSPADQREFGELTPAELSRTETDIIREAQNEAFSDEVAASSRSQPLPRKSTLLPSTPILSTGSFVRHATRDTPMIFQLTSDFLLFCQRSIMSRD
;
A
#
# COMPACT_ATOMS: atom_id res chain seq x y z
N MET A 1 -6.69 -10.18 16.34
CA MET A 1 -6.54 -8.72 16.52
C MET A 1 -7.37 -8.42 17.74
N ASP A 2 -6.71 -8.11 18.85
CA ASP A 2 -7.36 -8.10 20.16
C ASP A 2 -7.66 -6.68 20.63
N ASP A 3 -7.14 -5.65 19.95
CA ASP A 3 -7.30 -4.23 20.28
C ASP A 3 -8.16 -3.50 19.25
N LEU A 4 -9.10 -2.68 19.76
CA LEU A 4 -9.93 -1.76 18.95
C LEU A 4 -9.50 -0.32 19.23
N MET A 5 -9.09 0.42 18.22
CA MET A 5 -8.60 1.79 18.36
C MET A 5 -9.37 2.73 17.41
N PRO A 6 -10.61 3.11 17.72
CA PRO A 6 -11.34 4.08 16.92
C PRO A 6 -10.81 5.49 17.15
N SER A 7 -10.79 6.32 16.10
CA SER A 7 -10.62 7.77 16.17
C SER A 7 -11.95 8.44 15.86
N LEU A 8 -12.41 9.32 16.74
CA LEU A 8 -13.76 9.90 16.68
C LEU A 8 -13.67 11.42 16.81
N ASP A 9 -14.68 12.12 16.27
CA ASP A 9 -14.63 13.58 16.12
C ASP A 9 -15.01 14.35 17.41
N SER A 10 -15.61 13.67 18.40
CA SER A 10 -16.01 14.31 19.67
C SER A 10 -16.07 13.32 20.82
N ALA A 11 -16.02 13.84 22.06
CA ALA A 11 -16.14 13.06 23.29
C ALA A 11 -17.49 12.33 23.38
N GLU A 12 -18.58 12.97 22.95
CA GLU A 12 -19.94 12.38 22.96
C GLU A 12 -19.99 11.17 22.03
N LYS A 13 -19.46 11.28 20.81
CA LYS A 13 -19.37 10.16 19.86
C LYS A 13 -18.47 9.04 20.42
N ALA A 14 -17.37 9.40 21.09
CA ALA A 14 -16.48 8.43 21.69
C ALA A 14 -17.17 7.65 22.82
N THR A 15 -17.89 8.33 23.68
CA THR A 15 -18.69 7.73 24.77
C THR A 15 -19.77 6.81 24.21
N GLU A 16 -20.50 7.28 23.20
CA GLU A 16 -21.56 6.47 22.58
C GLU A 16 -21.00 5.23 21.88
N THR A 17 -19.92 5.39 21.09
CA THR A 17 -19.26 4.26 20.41
C THR A 17 -18.75 3.24 21.43
N ARG A 18 -18.14 3.70 22.54
CA ARG A 18 -17.70 2.82 23.61
C ARG A 18 -18.86 2.00 24.20
N ARG A 19 -20.00 2.65 24.50
CA ARG A 19 -21.20 1.98 25.01
C ARG A 19 -21.70 0.92 24.02
N GLN A 20 -21.79 1.26 22.74
CA GLN A 20 -22.21 0.32 21.69
C GLN A 20 -21.26 -0.87 21.57
N LEU A 21 -19.95 -0.66 21.67
CA LEU A 21 -18.95 -1.73 21.64
C LEU A 21 -19.07 -2.63 22.88
N THR A 22 -19.30 -2.07 24.07
CA THR A 22 -19.54 -2.84 25.29
C THR A 22 -20.80 -3.70 25.14
N GLU A 23 -21.92 -3.09 24.72
CA GLU A 23 -23.20 -3.81 24.52
C GLU A 23 -23.08 -4.92 23.47
N MET A 24 -22.36 -4.65 22.38
CA MET A 24 -22.10 -5.65 21.33
C MET A 24 -21.25 -6.80 21.86
N GLY A 25 -20.23 -6.50 22.65
CA GLY A 25 -19.38 -7.49 23.30
C GLY A 25 -20.19 -8.37 24.25
N ASP A 26 -20.98 -7.77 25.13
CA ASP A 26 -21.82 -8.48 26.11
C ASP A 26 -22.85 -9.41 25.44
N LYS A 27 -23.49 -8.94 24.34
CA LYS A 27 -24.40 -9.78 23.54
C LYS A 27 -23.69 -10.96 22.88
N ALA A 28 -22.41 -10.83 22.59
CA ALA A 28 -21.57 -11.90 22.03
C ALA A 28 -20.91 -12.79 23.12
N GLY A 29 -21.13 -12.50 24.40
CA GLY A 29 -20.48 -13.18 25.50
C GLY A 29 -19.03 -12.80 25.75
N PHE A 30 -18.59 -11.66 25.23
CA PHE A 30 -17.25 -11.09 25.44
C PHE A 30 -17.33 -9.85 26.32
N HIS A 31 -16.57 -9.85 27.41
CA HIS A 31 -16.44 -8.66 28.24
C HIS A 31 -15.26 -7.80 27.77
N VAL A 32 -15.56 -6.56 27.34
CA VAL A 32 -14.55 -5.62 26.82
C VAL A 32 -13.90 -4.91 28.01
N ARG A 33 -12.57 -4.99 28.09
CA ARG A 33 -11.75 -4.45 29.18
C ARG A 33 -10.62 -3.58 28.68
N LYS A 34 -9.90 -2.97 29.63
CA LYS A 34 -8.71 -2.11 29.40
C LYS A 34 -9.04 -0.87 28.55
N TRP A 35 -10.19 -0.27 28.85
CA TRP A 35 -10.55 0.99 28.21
C TRP A 35 -9.53 2.08 28.50
N VAL A 36 -9.10 2.78 27.45
CA VAL A 36 -8.24 3.96 27.50
C VAL A 36 -8.74 4.99 26.50
N SER A 37 -8.61 6.27 26.83
CA SER A 37 -8.95 7.39 25.94
C SER A 37 -7.96 8.53 26.16
N ASN A 38 -7.77 9.40 25.16
CA ASN A 38 -7.05 10.67 25.32
C ASN A 38 -7.90 11.74 26.05
N LEU A 39 -9.21 11.49 26.21
CA LEU A 39 -10.12 12.34 26.95
C LEU A 39 -10.68 11.58 28.15
N ILE A 40 -10.38 12.08 29.35
CA ILE A 40 -10.73 11.40 30.60
C ILE A 40 -12.25 11.30 30.81
N GLU A 41 -13.00 12.26 30.32
CA GLU A 41 -14.46 12.31 30.38
C GLU A 41 -15.14 11.13 29.67
N VAL A 42 -14.49 10.57 28.64
CA VAL A 42 -14.98 9.36 27.94
C VAL A 42 -14.92 8.12 28.84
N LEU A 43 -14.09 8.14 29.88
CA LEU A 43 -13.88 7.04 30.83
C LEU A 43 -14.65 7.22 32.14
N ALA A 44 -15.35 8.33 32.34
CA ALA A 44 -15.95 8.69 33.62
C ALA A 44 -16.96 7.66 34.14
N ASP A 45 -17.75 7.05 33.26
CA ASP A 45 -18.76 6.03 33.58
C ASP A 45 -18.26 4.58 33.36
N VAL A 46 -16.98 4.37 33.08
CA VAL A 46 -16.38 3.03 32.95
C VAL A 46 -16.02 2.50 34.35
N PRO A 47 -16.42 1.27 34.73
CA PRO A 47 -15.96 0.66 35.97
C PRO A 47 -14.43 0.60 36.05
N GLU A 48 -13.88 0.75 37.25
CA GLU A 48 -12.42 0.76 37.47
C GLU A 48 -11.76 -0.55 36.96
N GLU A 49 -12.42 -1.68 37.19
CA GLU A 49 -11.98 -3.00 36.74
C GLU A 49 -11.92 -3.18 35.22
N ASP A 50 -12.64 -2.34 34.48
CA ASP A 50 -12.68 -2.35 33.00
C ASP A 50 -11.78 -1.30 32.36
N ARG A 51 -11.18 -0.42 33.16
CA ARG A 51 -10.17 0.53 32.68
C ARG A 51 -8.80 -0.13 32.55
N ALA A 52 -7.91 0.46 31.75
CA ALA A 52 -6.51 0.10 31.82
C ALA A 52 -5.97 0.41 33.23
N SER A 53 -5.11 -0.47 33.77
CA SER A 53 -4.63 -0.44 35.17
C SER A 53 -3.93 0.86 35.57
N GLU A 54 -3.43 1.60 34.58
CA GLU A 54 -2.66 2.85 34.75
C GLU A 54 -3.54 4.10 34.61
N VAL A 55 -4.87 3.95 34.43
CA VAL A 55 -5.82 5.08 34.34
C VAL A 55 -6.23 5.48 35.75
N ASP A 56 -5.84 6.67 36.19
CA ASP A 56 -6.27 7.29 37.44
C ASP A 56 -7.09 8.55 37.16
N LEU A 57 -8.43 8.45 37.30
CA LEU A 57 -9.33 9.59 37.05
C LEU A 57 -9.22 10.68 38.10
N GLU A 58 -8.85 10.36 39.34
CA GLU A 58 -8.72 11.35 40.42
C GLU A 58 -7.49 12.23 40.24
N LYS A 59 -6.38 11.62 39.80
CA LYS A 59 -5.13 12.33 39.52
C LYS A 59 -5.04 12.85 38.09
N ASN A 60 -6.04 12.57 37.25
CA ASN A 60 -6.01 12.88 35.83
C ASN A 60 -4.78 12.27 35.12
N GLU A 61 -4.44 11.02 35.50
CA GLU A 61 -3.33 10.30 34.91
C GLU A 61 -3.83 9.32 33.85
N LEU A 62 -3.22 9.38 32.67
CA LEU A 62 -3.53 8.51 31.52
C LEU A 62 -2.26 7.76 31.11
N PRO A 63 -2.38 6.49 30.74
CA PRO A 63 -1.24 5.62 30.50
C PRO A 63 -0.50 5.91 29.19
N VAL A 64 0.71 5.39 29.12
CA VAL A 64 1.40 5.11 27.88
C VAL A 64 1.05 3.68 27.45
N THR A 65 0.24 3.55 26.42
CA THR A 65 -0.23 2.25 25.95
C THR A 65 0.62 1.79 24.77
N LYS A 66 1.01 0.52 24.77
CA LYS A 66 1.73 -0.08 23.65
C LYS A 66 0.75 -0.87 22.76
N THR A 67 0.55 -0.38 21.54
CA THR A 67 -0.33 -1.03 20.56
C THR A 67 0.42 -1.28 19.26
N LEU A 68 0.38 -2.52 18.76
CA LEU A 68 1.11 -2.95 17.56
C LEU A 68 2.60 -2.56 17.59
N GLY A 69 3.17 -2.47 18.82
CA GLY A 69 4.58 -2.13 19.04
C GLY A 69 4.94 -0.65 19.00
N VAL A 70 3.97 0.22 18.71
CA VAL A 70 4.11 1.67 18.84
C VAL A 70 3.58 2.07 20.23
N SER A 71 4.31 2.90 20.95
CA SER A 71 3.82 3.47 22.20
C SER A 71 3.00 4.73 21.91
N TRP A 72 1.85 4.84 22.57
CA TRP A 72 0.98 5.98 22.49
C TRP A 72 0.76 6.57 23.87
N THR A 73 1.07 7.87 24.03
CA THR A 73 0.71 8.62 25.23
C THR A 73 -0.69 9.13 25.09
N ALA A 74 -1.60 8.62 25.90
CA ALA A 74 -3.00 9.00 25.82
C ALA A 74 -3.20 10.49 26.13
N ARG A 75 -2.49 11.04 27.11
CA ARG A 75 -2.65 12.42 27.56
C ARG A 75 -2.26 13.45 26.50
N GLU A 76 -1.09 13.28 25.87
CA GLU A 76 -0.56 14.19 24.84
C GLU A 76 -1.07 13.83 23.43
N ASP A 77 -1.72 12.68 23.32
CA ASP A 77 -2.19 12.08 22.04
C ASP A 77 -1.05 11.98 21.00
N GLN A 78 0.09 11.40 21.44
CA GLN A 78 1.31 11.30 20.63
C GLN A 78 1.82 9.87 20.54
N PHE A 79 2.38 9.51 19.40
CA PHE A 79 3.17 8.29 19.24
C PHE A 79 4.61 8.52 19.70
N LEU A 80 5.18 7.52 20.36
CA LEU A 80 6.54 7.47 20.85
C LEU A 80 7.24 6.20 20.38
N PHE A 81 8.57 6.27 20.31
CA PHE A 81 9.42 5.14 20.03
C PHE A 81 10.23 4.77 21.27
N HIS A 82 10.12 3.53 21.72
CA HIS A 82 10.92 2.99 22.81
C HIS A 82 11.85 1.92 22.28
N TYR A 83 13.07 2.03 22.67
CA TYR A 83 14.09 1.07 22.31
C TYR A 83 15.01 0.78 23.50
N SER A 84 15.24 -0.51 23.79
CA SER A 84 16.23 -0.93 24.76
C SER A 84 17.56 -1.15 24.03
N PRO A 85 18.68 -0.56 24.49
CA PRO A 85 19.99 -0.79 23.87
C PRO A 85 20.40 -2.27 23.96
N PRO A 86 21.32 -2.73 23.12
CA PRO A 86 21.93 -4.05 23.30
C PRO A 86 22.62 -4.14 24.67
N PRO A 87 22.62 -5.32 25.32
CA PRO A 87 23.39 -5.53 26.55
C PRO A 87 24.90 -5.41 26.29
N GLU A 88 25.70 -5.24 27.34
CA GLU A 88 27.17 -5.05 27.25
C GLU A 88 27.88 -6.24 26.58
N ASP A 89 27.39 -7.45 26.84
CA ASP A 89 27.88 -8.73 26.30
C ASP A 89 27.29 -9.06 24.91
N PHE A 90 26.66 -8.09 24.22
CA PHE A 90 26.01 -8.33 22.94
C PHE A 90 27.01 -8.78 21.88
N GLU A 91 26.79 -10.00 21.39
CA GLU A 91 27.58 -10.56 20.30
C GLU A 91 27.03 -10.08 18.95
N TYR A 92 27.88 -9.33 18.22
CA TYR A 92 27.52 -8.77 16.92
C TYR A 92 27.63 -9.84 15.83
N THR A 93 26.58 -10.64 15.66
CA THR A 93 26.39 -11.59 14.58
C THR A 93 25.22 -11.14 13.69
N LYS A 94 25.17 -11.59 12.45
CA LYS A 94 24.07 -11.26 11.53
C LYS A 94 22.70 -11.59 12.12
N ARG A 95 22.56 -12.70 12.84
CA ARG A 95 21.34 -13.12 13.54
C ARG A 95 20.96 -12.15 14.65
N ASN A 96 21.92 -11.81 15.49
CA ASN A 96 21.65 -10.99 16.68
C ASN A 96 21.32 -9.55 16.31
N VAL A 97 22.06 -8.93 15.37
CA VAL A 97 21.76 -7.57 14.91
C VAL A 97 20.40 -7.50 14.22
N LEU A 98 20.03 -8.50 13.39
CA LEU A 98 18.70 -8.57 12.78
C LEU A 98 17.60 -8.68 13.84
N ARG A 99 17.74 -9.61 14.80
CA ARG A 99 16.77 -9.80 15.87
C ARG A 99 16.62 -8.53 16.72
N LYS A 100 17.72 -7.87 17.02
CA LYS A 100 17.72 -6.64 17.82
C LYS A 100 17.10 -5.47 17.05
N THR A 101 17.45 -5.27 15.79
CA THR A 101 16.85 -4.25 14.92
C THR A 101 15.34 -4.45 14.74
N ALA A 102 14.88 -5.70 14.65
CA ALA A 102 13.45 -6.03 14.52
C ALA A 102 12.62 -5.64 15.75
N THR A 103 13.25 -5.31 16.89
CA THR A 103 12.53 -4.78 18.07
C THR A 103 12.13 -3.31 17.92
N LEU A 104 12.74 -2.58 16.99
CA LEU A 104 12.31 -1.23 16.62
C LEU A 104 11.12 -1.33 15.68
N LEU A 105 9.92 -1.15 16.23
CA LEU A 105 8.68 -1.25 15.49
C LEU A 105 8.26 0.11 14.95
N ASP A 106 8.17 0.22 13.64
CA ASP A 106 7.78 1.43 12.92
C ASP A 106 6.85 1.04 11.75
N PRO A 107 5.59 0.68 12.03
CA PRO A 107 4.66 0.19 11.02
C PRO A 107 4.28 1.25 9.98
N LEU A 108 4.33 2.53 10.35
CA LEU A 108 4.01 3.65 9.45
C LEU A 108 5.24 4.21 8.72
N GLY A 109 6.45 3.75 9.06
CA GLY A 109 7.68 4.17 8.40
C GLY A 109 8.15 5.57 8.76
N PHE A 110 7.76 6.11 9.90
CA PHE A 110 8.21 7.43 10.38
C PHE A 110 9.73 7.54 10.50
N LEU A 111 10.37 6.44 10.87
CA LEU A 111 11.82 6.34 11.05
C LEU A 111 12.55 5.83 9.80
N SER A 112 11.92 5.81 8.64
CA SER A 112 12.52 5.24 7.41
C SER A 112 13.92 5.78 7.09
N PRO A 113 14.24 7.10 7.23
CA PRO A 113 15.59 7.60 6.98
C PRO A 113 16.64 7.06 7.93
N PHE A 114 16.28 6.76 9.17
CA PHE A 114 17.17 6.15 10.14
C PHE A 114 17.30 4.63 9.91
N VAL A 115 16.16 3.96 9.70
CA VAL A 115 16.11 2.49 9.56
C VAL A 115 16.76 2.01 8.25
N ILE A 116 16.79 2.83 7.19
CA ILE A 116 17.44 2.43 5.92
C ILE A 116 18.93 2.15 6.12
N ARG A 117 19.62 2.84 7.02
CA ARG A 117 21.03 2.61 7.35
C ARG A 117 21.25 1.18 7.86
N ALA A 118 20.42 0.74 8.80
CA ALA A 118 20.47 -0.65 9.32
C ALA A 118 20.18 -1.67 8.23
N LYS A 119 19.22 -1.39 7.34
CA LYS A 119 18.92 -2.27 6.20
C LYS A 119 20.12 -2.39 5.25
N LEU A 120 20.83 -1.29 5.02
CA LEU A 120 22.04 -1.26 4.18
C LEU A 120 23.18 -2.05 4.81
N PHE A 121 23.43 -1.89 6.12
CA PHE A 121 24.43 -2.70 6.85
C PHE A 121 24.10 -4.19 6.76
N MET A 122 22.82 -4.54 6.93
CA MET A 122 22.37 -5.92 6.78
C MET A 122 22.59 -6.43 5.35
N GLN A 123 22.30 -5.64 4.32
CA GLN A 123 22.54 -5.99 2.92
C GLN A 123 24.03 -6.24 2.67
N GLN A 124 24.91 -5.43 3.23
CA GLN A 124 26.36 -5.59 3.14
C GLN A 124 26.80 -6.94 3.73
N ALA A 125 26.31 -7.29 4.93
CA ALA A 125 26.61 -8.58 5.55
C ALA A 125 26.13 -9.79 4.72
N TRP A 126 25.12 -9.61 3.85
CA TRP A 126 24.71 -10.63 2.86
C TRP A 126 25.63 -10.68 1.66
N LEU A 127 26.07 -9.53 1.16
CA LEU A 127 27.02 -9.45 0.04
C LEU A 127 28.37 -10.07 0.39
N ASP A 128 28.81 -9.89 1.63
CA ASP A 128 30.04 -10.46 2.16
C ASP A 128 29.90 -11.96 2.49
N ALA A 129 28.74 -12.56 2.20
CA ALA A 129 28.43 -13.98 2.42
C ALA A 129 28.67 -14.47 3.86
N LEU A 130 28.62 -13.58 4.87
CA LEU A 130 28.82 -13.95 6.28
C LEU A 130 27.78 -15.00 6.71
N ALA A 131 28.20 -15.95 7.55
CA ALA A 131 27.28 -16.90 8.16
C ALA A 131 26.37 -16.22 9.20
N TRP A 132 25.28 -16.88 9.59
CA TRP A 132 24.28 -16.28 10.51
C TRP A 132 24.84 -15.98 11.90
N ASP A 133 25.70 -16.85 12.41
CA ASP A 133 26.28 -16.82 13.76
C ASP A 133 27.78 -16.47 13.75
N GLU A 134 28.28 -16.05 12.61
CA GLU A 134 29.64 -15.53 12.45
C GLU A 134 29.69 -14.10 13.00
N VAL A 135 30.76 -13.82 13.76
CA VAL A 135 31.00 -12.46 14.31
C VAL A 135 31.31 -11.51 13.16
N LEU A 136 30.63 -10.40 13.14
CA LEU A 136 30.82 -9.37 12.11
C LEU A 136 32.27 -8.83 12.11
N PRO A 137 32.83 -8.49 10.94
CA PRO A 137 34.11 -7.79 10.82
C PRO A 137 34.14 -6.52 11.68
N PRO A 138 35.33 -6.09 12.17
CA PRO A 138 35.46 -4.95 13.07
C PRO A 138 34.80 -3.67 12.56
N GLU A 139 34.89 -3.39 11.25
CA GLU A 139 34.28 -2.20 10.62
C GLU A 139 32.75 -2.26 10.69
N GLN A 140 32.15 -3.38 10.28
CA GLN A 140 30.70 -3.57 10.34
C GLN A 140 30.20 -3.58 11.80
N LYS A 141 30.98 -4.17 12.72
CA LYS A 141 30.65 -4.14 14.15
C LYS A 141 30.58 -2.71 14.66
N GLU A 142 31.50 -1.83 14.24
CA GLU A 142 31.51 -0.43 14.67
C GLU A 142 30.36 0.38 14.05
N GLU A 143 30.00 0.13 12.79
CA GLU A 143 28.81 0.71 12.17
C GLU A 143 27.55 0.36 12.94
N TRP A 144 27.37 -0.91 13.32
CA TRP A 144 26.23 -1.34 14.13
C TRP A 144 26.25 -0.76 15.54
N ARG A 145 27.42 -0.69 16.18
CA ARG A 145 27.57 -0.08 17.51
C ARG A 145 27.15 1.38 17.47
N SER A 146 27.64 2.14 16.49
CA SER A 146 27.27 3.54 16.29
C SER A 146 25.76 3.69 16.07
N TRP A 147 25.17 2.87 15.21
CA TRP A 147 23.73 2.91 14.95
C TRP A 147 22.90 2.60 16.19
N PHE A 148 23.30 1.61 17.00
CA PHE A 148 22.62 1.28 18.26
C PHE A 148 22.78 2.37 19.31
N ALA A 149 23.91 3.08 19.33
CA ALA A 149 24.14 4.19 20.24
C ALA A 149 23.23 5.41 19.96
N GLU A 150 22.78 5.56 18.74
CA GLU A 150 21.86 6.65 18.35
C GLU A 150 20.39 6.38 18.77
N LEU A 151 20.01 5.12 19.01
CA LEU A 151 18.59 4.73 19.24
C LEU A 151 17.92 5.45 20.41
N PRO A 152 18.59 5.75 21.55
CA PRO A 152 17.97 6.52 22.64
C PRO A 152 17.47 7.90 22.21
N LEU A 153 18.11 8.53 21.21
CA LEU A 153 17.68 9.83 20.68
C LEU A 153 16.32 9.78 19.98
N LEU A 154 15.89 8.59 19.54
CA LEU A 154 14.56 8.42 18.93
C LEU A 154 13.42 8.62 19.94
N GLU A 155 13.67 8.53 21.24
CA GLU A 155 12.66 8.78 22.28
C GLU A 155 12.27 10.27 22.36
N GLU A 156 13.09 11.16 21.81
CA GLU A 156 12.76 12.58 21.68
C GLU A 156 11.73 12.85 20.58
N ILE A 157 11.54 11.90 19.65
CA ILE A 157 10.58 12.01 18.55
C ILE A 157 9.17 11.77 19.08
N LYS A 158 8.36 12.82 19.04
CA LYS A 158 6.95 12.82 19.45
C LYS A 158 6.08 13.18 18.27
N ILE A 159 5.24 12.23 17.85
CA ILE A 159 4.42 12.40 16.64
C ILE A 159 2.96 12.54 17.06
N PRO A 160 2.32 13.69 16.85
CA PRO A 160 0.90 13.85 17.11
C PRO A 160 0.08 12.82 16.32
N ARG A 161 -0.77 12.06 16.99
CA ARG A 161 -1.65 11.06 16.36
C ARG A 161 -2.71 11.75 15.51
N CYS A 162 -3.26 12.87 16.00
CA CYS A 162 -4.20 13.66 15.25
C CYS A 162 -3.49 14.41 14.12
N LEU A 163 -3.94 14.19 12.88
CA LEU A 163 -3.33 14.78 11.68
C LEU A 163 -3.70 16.25 11.50
N LYS A 164 -4.87 16.67 11.99
CA LYS A 164 -5.39 18.03 11.86
C LYS A 164 -5.17 18.85 13.13
N ASP A 165 -5.19 20.15 13.00
CA ASP A 165 -5.32 21.06 14.12
C ASP A 165 -6.78 21.03 14.61
N THR A 166 -6.97 20.76 15.90
CA THR A 166 -8.29 20.66 16.51
C THR A 166 -8.88 22.02 16.89
N SER A 167 -8.06 23.08 16.87
CA SER A 167 -8.49 24.44 17.23
C SER A 167 -9.29 25.14 16.13
N THR A 168 -9.11 24.72 14.87
CA THR A 168 -9.72 25.39 13.71
C THR A 168 -10.50 24.39 12.86
N LYS A 169 -11.63 24.86 12.30
CA LYS A 169 -12.46 24.00 11.45
C LYS A 169 -11.78 23.75 10.10
N GLU A 170 -11.62 22.49 9.77
CA GLU A 170 -11.04 22.06 8.49
C GLU A 170 -11.95 22.46 7.31
N ALA A 171 -11.37 23.01 6.26
CA ALA A 171 -12.03 23.32 5.00
C ALA A 171 -11.78 22.22 3.95
N SER A 172 -10.53 21.76 3.83
CA SER A 172 -10.17 20.70 2.89
C SER A 172 -8.96 19.89 3.35
N ILE A 173 -8.86 18.64 2.85
CA ILE A 173 -7.69 17.77 3.01
C ILE A 173 -7.20 17.31 1.64
N ALA A 174 -5.89 17.35 1.44
CA ALA A 174 -5.22 16.76 0.28
C ALA A 174 -4.04 15.89 0.74
N LEU A 175 -3.70 14.86 -0.06
CA LEU A 175 -2.51 14.06 0.16
C LEU A 175 -1.43 14.41 -0.87
N HIS A 176 -0.20 14.50 -0.39
CA HIS A 176 0.98 14.75 -1.19
C HIS A 176 1.97 13.62 -1.02
N THR A 177 2.21 12.87 -2.07
CA THR A 177 3.12 11.72 -2.07
C THR A 177 4.39 12.07 -2.83
N PHE A 178 5.51 11.96 -2.16
CA PHE A 178 6.84 12.16 -2.74
C PHE A 178 7.53 10.82 -2.94
N SER A 179 8.26 10.68 -4.03
CA SER A 179 9.06 9.48 -4.28
C SER A 179 10.44 9.83 -4.82
N ASP A 180 11.41 9.00 -4.48
CA ASP A 180 12.81 9.14 -4.87
C ASP A 180 13.48 7.78 -4.94
N ALA A 181 14.61 7.69 -5.64
CA ALA A 181 15.48 6.53 -5.61
C ALA A 181 16.96 6.91 -5.75
N SER A 182 17.79 6.14 -5.06
CA SER A 182 19.24 6.10 -5.22
C SER A 182 19.67 4.73 -5.76
N GLU A 183 20.97 4.55 -5.99
CA GLU A 183 21.52 3.22 -6.35
C GLU A 183 21.25 2.15 -5.29
N ARG A 184 21.05 2.54 -4.03
CA ARG A 184 20.98 1.64 -2.87
C ARG A 184 19.56 1.40 -2.37
N ALA A 185 18.64 2.35 -2.59
CA ALA A 185 17.28 2.29 -2.03
C ALA A 185 16.30 3.14 -2.85
N TYR A 186 15.00 2.85 -2.70
CA TYR A 186 13.92 3.68 -3.20
C TYR A 186 12.86 3.87 -2.12
N THR A 187 12.32 5.08 -2.07
CA THR A 187 11.46 5.56 -0.97
C THR A 187 10.25 6.30 -1.51
N ALA A 188 9.17 6.22 -0.74
CA ALA A 188 8.04 7.13 -0.84
C ALA A 188 7.60 7.62 0.54
N ALA A 189 7.14 8.88 0.61
CA ALA A 189 6.61 9.51 1.80
C ALA A 189 5.29 10.22 1.48
N VAL A 190 4.27 10.00 2.31
CA VAL A 190 2.91 10.55 2.15
C VAL A 190 2.66 11.57 3.23
N TYR A 191 2.28 12.77 2.81
CA TYR A 191 1.95 13.89 3.69
C TYR A 191 0.48 14.25 3.55
N SER A 192 -0.17 14.61 4.67
CA SER A 192 -1.42 15.34 4.64
C SER A 192 -1.15 16.84 4.51
N ARG A 193 -2.03 17.53 3.79
CA ARG A 193 -2.13 18.99 3.75
C ARG A 193 -3.56 19.35 4.11
N HIS A 194 -3.71 19.98 5.26
CA HIS A 194 -5.00 20.46 5.75
C HIS A 194 -5.08 21.97 5.53
N GLU A 195 -6.18 22.39 4.95
CA GLU A 195 -6.53 23.79 4.79
C GLU A 195 -7.71 24.11 5.71
N TYR A 196 -7.60 25.18 6.47
CA TYR A 196 -8.61 25.55 7.45
C TYR A 196 -9.42 26.76 6.97
N GLN A 197 -10.58 26.99 7.61
CA GLN A 197 -11.49 28.06 7.22
C GLN A 197 -10.91 29.47 7.43
N ASP A 198 -9.93 29.62 8.31
CA ASP A 198 -9.17 30.86 8.53
C ASP A 198 -8.04 31.07 7.52
N GLY A 199 -7.86 30.16 6.56
CA GLY A 199 -6.79 30.18 5.56
C GLY A 199 -5.45 29.64 6.05
N SER A 200 -5.36 29.19 7.30
CA SER A 200 -4.14 28.54 7.80
C SER A 200 -3.95 27.15 7.18
N LEU A 201 -2.70 26.69 7.15
CA LEU A 201 -2.31 25.44 6.52
C LEU A 201 -1.45 24.61 7.47
N THR A 202 -1.75 23.33 7.59
CA THR A 202 -0.86 22.38 8.28
C THR A 202 -0.49 21.22 7.38
N THR A 203 0.74 20.75 7.52
CA THR A 203 1.24 19.59 6.76
C THR A 203 1.92 18.62 7.73
N ARG A 204 1.67 17.32 7.57
CA ARG A 204 2.23 16.28 8.45
C ARG A 204 2.54 15.01 7.66
N LEU A 205 3.64 14.35 8.00
CA LEU A 205 3.94 13.01 7.51
C LEU A 205 2.91 12.02 8.08
N ILE A 206 2.27 11.27 7.18
CA ILE A 206 1.31 10.21 7.56
C ILE A 206 2.02 8.85 7.59
N ALA A 207 2.74 8.54 6.52
CA ALA A 207 3.44 7.27 6.38
C ALA A 207 4.58 7.39 5.37
N SER A 208 5.56 6.53 5.50
CA SER A 208 6.59 6.34 4.49
C SER A 208 6.90 4.86 4.25
N LYS A 209 7.53 4.57 3.15
CA LYS A 209 7.98 3.21 2.82
C LYS A 209 9.29 3.25 2.06
N THR A 210 10.31 2.62 2.63
CA THR A 210 11.63 2.51 2.01
C THR A 210 11.99 1.05 1.77
N ARG A 211 12.50 0.77 0.58
CA ARG A 211 13.01 -0.54 0.19
C ARG A 211 14.44 -0.44 -0.31
N LEU A 212 15.24 -1.46 -0.02
CA LEU A 212 16.57 -1.62 -0.62
C LEU A 212 16.45 -1.87 -2.11
N ALA A 213 17.40 -1.35 -2.88
CA ALA A 213 17.56 -1.75 -4.26
C ALA A 213 17.89 -3.25 -4.35
N PRO A 214 17.37 -3.97 -5.37
CA PRO A 214 17.70 -5.38 -5.56
C PRO A 214 19.21 -5.59 -5.75
N LEU A 215 19.75 -6.72 -5.27
CA LEU A 215 21.16 -7.09 -5.45
C LEU A 215 21.55 -7.16 -6.94
N LYS A 216 20.62 -7.61 -7.79
CA LYS A 216 20.78 -7.46 -9.24
C LYS A 216 20.57 -6.00 -9.60
N THR A 217 21.64 -5.35 -10.00
CA THR A 217 21.66 -3.92 -10.35
C THR A 217 20.55 -3.53 -11.32
N LEU A 218 19.78 -2.53 -10.93
CA LEU A 218 18.83 -1.84 -11.78
C LEU A 218 19.36 -0.43 -12.06
N SER A 219 19.03 0.13 -13.20
CA SER A 219 19.34 1.54 -13.47
C SER A 219 18.53 2.46 -12.54
N ILE A 220 19.09 3.64 -12.22
CA ILE A 220 18.44 4.63 -11.36
C ILE A 220 17.01 4.94 -11.85
N PRO A 221 16.76 5.22 -13.14
CA PRO A 221 15.40 5.49 -13.62
C PRO A 221 14.41 4.34 -13.38
N ARG A 222 14.88 3.09 -13.37
CA ARG A 222 14.04 1.95 -13.00
C ARG A 222 13.71 1.92 -11.51
N LEU A 223 14.67 2.28 -10.66
CA LEU A 223 14.45 2.40 -9.21
C LEU A 223 13.52 3.58 -8.89
N GLU A 224 13.67 4.71 -9.58
CA GLU A 224 12.76 5.86 -9.46
C GLU A 224 11.32 5.49 -9.81
N LEU A 225 11.10 4.72 -10.89
CA LEU A 225 9.78 4.20 -11.23
C LEU A 225 9.24 3.24 -10.16
N LEU A 226 10.10 2.43 -9.53
CA LEU A 226 9.71 1.59 -8.39
C LEU A 226 9.36 2.44 -7.16
N GLY A 227 10.08 3.54 -6.92
CA GLY A 227 9.76 4.54 -5.90
C GLY A 227 8.37 5.14 -6.12
N ALA A 228 8.08 5.59 -7.34
CA ALA A 228 6.77 6.12 -7.71
C ALA A 228 5.65 5.08 -7.49
N LEU A 229 5.90 3.81 -7.85
CA LEU A 229 4.94 2.73 -7.69
C LEU A 229 4.66 2.38 -6.22
N ILE A 230 5.68 2.30 -5.36
CA ILE A 230 5.44 2.07 -3.92
C ILE A 230 4.74 3.27 -3.28
N GLY A 231 5.00 4.50 -3.77
CA GLY A 231 4.29 5.69 -3.37
C GLY A 231 2.80 5.60 -3.67
N LEU A 232 2.45 5.25 -4.90
CA LEU A 232 1.06 5.03 -5.31
C LEU A 232 0.36 4.00 -4.40
N ARG A 233 0.99 2.84 -4.21
CA ARG A 233 0.42 1.75 -3.39
C ARG A 233 0.23 2.16 -1.93
N LEU A 234 1.21 2.87 -1.35
CA LEU A 234 1.13 3.40 0.01
C LEU A 234 0.00 4.41 0.13
N THR A 235 -0.09 5.34 -0.83
CA THR A 235 -1.14 6.36 -0.86
C THR A 235 -2.53 5.75 -0.96
N ASN A 236 -2.72 4.73 -1.78
CA ASN A 236 -4.01 4.03 -1.88
C ASN A 236 -4.41 3.37 -0.56
N GLN A 237 -3.45 2.82 0.20
CA GLN A 237 -3.71 2.30 1.55
C GLN A 237 -4.12 3.42 2.52
N VAL A 238 -3.44 4.58 2.48
CA VAL A 238 -3.77 5.74 3.30
C VAL A 238 -5.16 6.30 2.92
N CYS A 239 -5.46 6.46 1.62
CA CYS A 239 -6.76 6.90 1.14
C CYS A 239 -7.89 5.99 1.64
N SER A 240 -7.69 4.68 1.54
CA SER A 240 -8.66 3.70 2.03
C SER A 240 -8.85 3.76 3.55
N ALA A 241 -7.75 3.89 4.31
CA ALA A 241 -7.80 3.93 5.78
C ALA A 241 -8.44 5.22 6.32
N LEU A 242 -8.21 6.36 5.65
CA LEU A 242 -8.71 7.68 6.07
C LEU A 242 -9.97 8.12 5.32
N ALA A 243 -10.51 7.28 4.43
CA ALA A 243 -11.65 7.59 3.57
C ALA A 243 -11.45 8.87 2.74
N ILE A 244 -10.21 9.14 2.28
CA ILE A 244 -9.86 10.30 1.46
C ILE A 244 -10.05 9.93 -0.03
N PRO A 245 -10.77 10.76 -0.81
CA PRO A 245 -10.94 10.51 -2.23
C PRO A 245 -9.61 10.53 -3.00
N SER A 246 -9.41 9.60 -3.93
CA SER A 246 -8.18 9.50 -4.73
C SER A 246 -7.90 10.71 -5.62
N ASN A 247 -8.93 11.50 -5.97
CA ASN A 247 -8.78 12.76 -6.72
C ASN A 247 -8.16 13.90 -5.89
N SER A 248 -8.10 13.77 -4.55
CA SER A 248 -7.46 14.71 -3.64
C SER A 248 -5.97 14.41 -3.42
N VAL A 249 -5.36 13.59 -4.28
CA VAL A 249 -3.95 13.19 -4.16
C VAL A 249 -3.12 13.86 -5.25
N ILE A 250 -1.92 14.32 -4.87
CA ILE A 250 -0.89 14.81 -5.78
C ILE A 250 0.39 14.01 -5.54
N TYR A 251 0.96 13.49 -6.62
CA TYR A 251 2.21 12.72 -6.62
C TYR A 251 3.35 13.59 -7.13
N TRP A 252 4.48 13.56 -6.44
CA TRP A 252 5.67 14.36 -6.73
C TRP A 252 6.84 13.45 -7.05
N VAL A 253 7.46 13.68 -8.20
CA VAL A 253 8.67 12.99 -8.65
C VAL A 253 9.70 14.02 -9.10
N ASP A 254 10.96 13.79 -8.82
CA ASP A 254 12.07 14.64 -9.30
C ASP A 254 12.71 14.08 -10.59
N SER A 255 12.32 12.88 -10.98
CA SER A 255 12.72 12.25 -12.22
C SER A 255 11.85 12.70 -13.39
N LEU A 256 12.43 13.44 -14.34
CA LEU A 256 11.77 13.79 -15.59
C LEU A 256 11.45 12.55 -16.43
N ASN A 257 12.28 11.50 -16.35
CA ASN A 257 12.04 10.25 -17.06
C ASN A 257 10.79 9.55 -16.56
N VAL A 258 10.63 9.44 -15.25
CA VAL A 258 9.44 8.82 -14.62
C VAL A 258 8.18 9.61 -14.98
N GLY A 259 8.23 10.93 -14.85
CA GLY A 259 7.12 11.78 -15.24
C GLY A 259 6.74 11.63 -16.72
N TYR A 260 7.73 11.59 -17.62
CA TYR A 260 7.51 11.35 -19.04
C TYR A 260 6.83 9.99 -19.31
N TRP A 261 7.30 8.91 -18.67
CA TRP A 261 6.69 7.60 -18.84
C TRP A 261 5.25 7.55 -18.33
N ILE A 262 4.96 8.23 -17.23
CA ILE A 262 3.59 8.29 -16.66
C ILE A 262 2.65 9.12 -17.56
N GLN A 263 3.16 10.17 -18.23
CA GLN A 263 2.37 10.95 -19.18
C GLN A 263 2.15 10.21 -20.51
N GLY A 264 3.00 9.24 -20.85
CA GLY A 264 2.92 8.43 -22.06
C GLY A 264 1.94 7.26 -21.94
N LYS A 265 1.84 6.45 -23.00
CA LYS A 265 0.97 5.25 -23.02
C LYS A 265 1.75 4.02 -22.57
N SER A 266 1.24 3.31 -21.58
CA SER A 266 1.91 2.12 -21.03
C SER A 266 2.24 1.05 -22.09
N CYS A 267 1.38 0.88 -23.09
CA CYS A 267 1.55 -0.10 -24.17
C CYS A 267 2.75 0.18 -25.09
N GLU A 268 3.29 1.40 -25.12
CA GLU A 268 4.42 1.80 -25.96
C GLU A 268 5.78 1.40 -25.35
N TYR A 269 5.81 1.05 -24.07
CA TYR A 269 7.05 0.73 -23.35
C TYR A 269 7.35 -0.77 -23.33
N LYS A 270 8.63 -1.08 -23.05
CA LYS A 270 9.08 -2.45 -22.77
C LYS A 270 8.38 -3.03 -21.53
N PRO A 271 8.31 -4.36 -21.36
CA PRO A 271 7.48 -5.01 -20.33
C PRO A 271 7.68 -4.47 -18.91
N PHE A 272 8.94 -4.18 -18.50
CA PHE A 272 9.22 -3.66 -17.15
C PHE A 272 8.48 -2.36 -16.87
N PHE A 273 8.49 -1.43 -17.84
CA PHE A 273 7.84 -0.12 -17.74
C PHE A 273 6.34 -0.23 -18.02
N ALA A 274 5.95 -0.99 -19.04
CA ALA A 274 4.56 -1.16 -19.43
C ALA A 274 3.68 -1.62 -18.25
N HIS A 275 4.12 -2.62 -17.49
CA HIS A 275 3.37 -3.13 -16.35
C HIS A 275 3.24 -2.10 -15.23
N ARG A 276 4.31 -1.37 -14.91
CA ARG A 276 4.33 -0.41 -13.81
C ARG A 276 3.59 0.87 -14.12
N VAL A 277 3.83 1.43 -15.30
CA VAL A 277 3.09 2.60 -15.79
C VAL A 277 1.62 2.26 -15.93
N GLY A 278 1.31 1.06 -16.43
CA GLY A 278 -0.06 0.59 -16.50
C GLY A 278 -0.74 0.43 -15.14
N GLU A 279 -0.03 -0.01 -14.08
CA GLU A 279 -0.58 -0.02 -12.71
C GLU A 279 -0.82 1.40 -12.19
N ILE A 280 0.11 2.33 -12.50
CA ILE A 280 -0.05 3.75 -12.14
C ILE A 280 -1.30 4.33 -12.79
N HIS A 281 -1.50 4.11 -14.09
CA HIS A 281 -2.69 4.58 -14.83
C HIS A 281 -4.00 3.94 -14.33
N GLY A 282 -3.95 2.71 -13.85
CA GLY A 282 -5.13 2.03 -13.29
C GLY A 282 -5.57 2.56 -11.92
N ASN A 283 -4.72 3.33 -11.23
CA ASN A 283 -4.95 3.77 -9.86
C ASN A 283 -4.77 5.29 -9.64
N SER A 284 -4.33 6.03 -10.65
CA SER A 284 -4.19 7.49 -10.60
C SER A 284 -4.33 8.08 -12.01
N ASN A 285 -4.64 9.39 -12.06
CA ASN A 285 -4.62 10.13 -13.31
C ASN A 285 -3.20 10.69 -13.55
N PRO A 286 -2.63 10.64 -14.77
CA PRO A 286 -1.37 11.30 -15.11
C PRO A 286 -1.29 12.77 -14.67
N ASP A 287 -2.40 13.53 -14.70
CA ASP A 287 -2.44 14.94 -14.28
C ASP A 287 -2.20 15.15 -12.77
N GLN A 288 -2.29 14.09 -11.96
CA GLN A 288 -1.97 14.14 -10.53
C GLN A 288 -0.44 14.09 -10.28
N TRP A 289 0.36 13.75 -11.29
CA TRP A 289 1.80 13.61 -11.20
C TRP A 289 2.50 14.91 -11.58
N ARG A 290 3.28 15.43 -10.65
CA ARG A 290 3.99 16.70 -10.78
C ARG A 290 5.47 16.57 -10.52
N TYR A 291 6.23 17.48 -11.10
CA TYR A 291 7.67 17.58 -10.88
C TYR A 291 7.96 18.33 -9.57
N VAL A 292 8.94 17.83 -8.82
CA VAL A 292 9.53 18.54 -7.68
C VAL A 292 11.05 18.62 -7.86
N PRO A 293 11.70 19.76 -7.58
CA PRO A 293 13.16 19.82 -7.54
C PRO A 293 13.73 18.87 -6.48
N THR A 294 14.81 18.15 -6.78
CA THR A 294 15.42 17.16 -5.86
C THR A 294 15.75 17.77 -4.50
N SER A 295 16.23 19.03 -4.45
CA SER A 295 16.51 19.72 -3.19
C SER A 295 15.29 19.87 -2.27
N LEU A 296 14.08 19.89 -2.86
CA LEU A 296 12.81 20.00 -2.15
C LEU A 296 12.15 18.64 -1.91
N ASN A 297 12.64 17.57 -2.53
CA ASN A 297 12.08 16.23 -2.38
C ASN A 297 12.40 15.63 -0.99
N PRO A 298 11.43 15.43 -0.08
CA PRO A 298 11.71 14.83 1.22
C PRO A 298 12.02 13.33 1.13
N ALA A 299 11.58 12.65 0.06
CA ALA A 299 11.86 11.23 -0.13
C ALA A 299 13.36 10.94 -0.33
N ASP A 300 14.15 11.91 -0.80
CA ASP A 300 15.61 11.83 -0.89
C ASP A 300 16.28 11.50 0.47
N LEU A 301 15.70 11.98 1.58
CA LEU A 301 16.17 11.67 2.93
C LEU A 301 16.01 10.18 3.27
N GLY A 302 14.95 9.55 2.78
CA GLY A 302 14.69 8.13 2.99
C GLY A 302 15.57 7.21 2.14
N THR A 303 16.19 7.69 1.07
CA THR A 303 17.12 6.93 0.22
C THR A 303 18.57 7.08 0.66
N ARG A 304 18.96 8.25 1.17
CA ARG A 304 20.32 8.56 1.66
C ARG A 304 20.56 8.08 3.07
N GLY A 305 19.53 8.13 3.91
CA GLY A 305 19.62 7.86 5.33
C GLY A 305 20.00 9.10 6.14
N MET A 306 19.64 9.07 7.43
CA MET A 306 19.91 10.13 8.41
C MET A 306 20.34 9.52 9.74
N THR A 307 21.10 10.25 10.53
CA THR A 307 21.30 9.95 11.94
C THR A 307 20.02 10.22 12.74
N ALA A 308 19.93 9.70 13.96
CA ALA A 308 18.78 9.95 14.82
C ALA A 308 18.63 11.46 15.15
N LEU A 309 19.74 12.16 15.37
CA LEU A 309 19.74 13.60 15.63
C LEU A 309 19.24 14.40 14.42
N GLU A 310 19.79 14.13 13.23
CA GLU A 310 19.33 14.78 11.99
C GLU A 310 17.84 14.53 11.74
N LEU A 311 17.36 13.30 12.01
CA LEU A 311 15.96 12.95 11.86
C LEU A 311 15.07 13.74 12.82
N THR A 312 15.46 13.84 14.10
CA THR A 312 14.71 14.58 15.12
C THR A 312 14.53 16.05 14.72
N GLU A 313 15.57 16.68 14.17
CA GLU A 313 15.56 18.09 13.78
C GLU A 313 14.99 18.37 12.38
N SER A 314 14.74 17.34 11.58
CA SER A 314 14.38 17.47 10.17
C SER A 314 12.95 17.94 9.92
N LYS A 315 12.73 19.27 9.88
CA LYS A 315 11.42 19.83 9.52
C LYS A 315 10.92 19.35 8.16
N LYS A 316 11.85 19.19 7.19
CA LYS A 316 11.53 18.71 5.83
C LYS A 316 10.97 17.28 5.85
N TRP A 317 11.47 16.41 6.74
CA TRP A 317 10.95 15.06 6.87
C TRP A 317 9.56 15.03 7.52
N TRP A 318 9.40 15.75 8.63
CA TRP A 318 8.15 15.70 9.42
C TRP A 318 7.00 16.49 8.79
N ASN A 319 7.29 17.61 8.15
CA ASN A 319 6.27 18.52 7.62
C ASN A 319 6.24 18.60 6.09
N GLY A 320 7.10 17.89 5.39
CA GLY A 320 7.29 18.05 3.96
C GLY A 320 7.98 19.38 3.58
N PRO A 321 8.14 19.64 2.28
CA PRO A 321 8.77 20.86 1.78
C PRO A 321 7.87 22.08 2.04
N ASP A 322 8.52 23.24 2.23
CA ASP A 322 7.83 24.48 2.62
C ASP A 322 6.75 24.95 1.64
N PHE A 323 6.91 24.67 0.36
CA PHE A 323 5.91 25.05 -0.65
C PHE A 323 4.53 24.40 -0.40
N LEU A 324 4.44 23.29 0.32
CA LEU A 324 3.16 22.70 0.66
C LEU A 324 2.31 23.61 1.58
N ARG A 325 2.96 24.56 2.26
CA ARG A 325 2.29 25.56 3.11
C ARG A 325 2.02 26.88 2.36
N SER A 326 2.35 26.91 1.07
CA SER A 326 2.03 28.01 0.16
C SER A 326 0.79 27.70 -0.68
N PRO A 327 0.15 28.73 -1.28
CA PRO A 327 -0.89 28.54 -2.28
C PRO A 327 -0.41 27.69 -3.46
N ALA A 328 -1.33 26.95 -4.09
CA ALA A 328 -1.00 26.03 -5.18
C ALA A 328 -0.34 26.73 -6.41
N ALA A 329 -0.56 28.03 -6.58
CA ALA A 329 0.05 28.84 -7.64
C ALA A 329 1.57 29.02 -7.47
N GLU A 330 2.11 28.83 -6.25
CA GLU A 330 3.54 28.94 -5.93
C GLU A 330 4.26 27.59 -5.96
N TRP A 331 3.54 26.51 -6.23
CA TRP A 331 4.13 25.19 -6.27
C TRP A 331 5.01 24.99 -7.49
N PRO A 332 6.02 24.11 -7.42
CA PRO A 332 6.83 23.78 -8.58
C PRO A 332 5.95 23.35 -9.76
N ASP A 333 6.09 24.04 -10.90
CA ASP A 333 5.34 23.73 -12.13
C ASP A 333 6.33 23.55 -13.30
N ARG A 334 6.81 22.33 -13.46
CA ARG A 334 7.63 21.92 -14.59
C ARG A 334 6.98 20.75 -15.31
N LYS A 335 6.81 20.89 -16.63
CA LYS A 335 6.22 19.84 -17.47
C LYS A 335 7.23 18.73 -17.78
N PHE A 336 6.74 17.54 -18.03
CA PHE A 336 7.49 16.36 -18.42
C PHE A 336 7.60 16.23 -19.95
N ASP A 337 7.83 17.33 -20.67
CA ASP A 337 7.75 17.42 -22.12
C ASP A 337 9.04 17.01 -22.85
N LYS A 338 10.16 16.89 -22.15
CA LYS A 338 11.47 16.58 -22.73
C LYS A 338 12.02 15.26 -22.16
N PRO A 339 11.80 14.13 -22.87
CA PRO A 339 12.40 12.86 -22.47
C PRO A 339 13.92 12.89 -22.62
N SER A 340 14.62 12.25 -21.68
CA SER A 340 16.04 11.97 -21.86
C SER A 340 16.25 10.89 -22.93
N ARG A 341 17.49 10.78 -23.41
CA ARG A 341 17.87 9.70 -24.32
C ARG A 341 17.60 8.31 -23.72
N GLU A 342 17.79 8.17 -22.40
CA GLU A 342 17.51 6.95 -21.67
C GLU A 342 16.00 6.62 -21.64
N ALA A 343 15.14 7.61 -21.39
CA ALA A 343 13.68 7.40 -21.40
C ALA A 343 13.20 6.84 -22.75
N LEU A 344 13.76 7.34 -23.85
CA LEU A 344 13.44 6.88 -25.20
C LEU A 344 13.94 5.45 -25.50
N THR A 345 15.01 4.99 -24.84
CA THR A 345 15.50 3.61 -25.05
C THR A 345 14.52 2.55 -24.54
N GLU A 346 13.61 2.91 -23.65
CA GLU A 346 12.62 1.99 -23.07
C GLU A 346 11.32 1.90 -23.87
N LEU A 347 11.20 2.67 -24.96
CA LEU A 347 10.15 2.48 -25.96
C LEU A 347 10.37 1.17 -26.74
N LYS A 348 9.29 0.54 -27.19
CA LYS A 348 9.35 -0.59 -28.12
C LYS A 348 9.88 -0.10 -29.49
N SER A 349 10.59 -0.95 -30.22
CA SER A 349 11.19 -0.59 -31.51
C SER A 349 10.18 -0.15 -32.58
N THR A 350 8.97 -0.67 -32.53
CA THR A 350 7.86 -0.29 -33.40
C THR A 350 7.36 1.14 -33.18
N SER A 351 7.50 1.69 -31.99
CA SER A 351 7.09 3.06 -31.66
C SER A 351 8.13 4.11 -32.08
N ARG A 352 9.36 3.70 -32.39
CA ARG A 352 10.43 4.61 -32.85
C ARG A 352 10.25 5.11 -34.26
N GLN A 353 9.47 4.42 -35.11
CA GLN A 353 9.28 4.77 -36.52
C GLN A 353 8.12 5.72 -36.81
N ASN A 354 7.26 6.02 -35.81
CA ASN A 354 6.02 6.77 -36.02
C ASN A 354 6.05 8.22 -35.51
N THR A 355 7.23 8.83 -35.33
CA THR A 355 7.32 10.27 -35.05
C THR A 355 7.33 11.14 -36.32
N GLU A 356 7.37 10.53 -37.49
CA GLU A 356 7.19 11.21 -38.79
C GLU A 356 6.26 10.36 -39.66
N SER A 357 5.00 10.55 -39.57
CA SER A 357 3.94 10.46 -40.57
C SER A 357 2.65 9.79 -40.02
N SER A 358 1.60 10.52 -40.32
CA SER A 358 0.19 10.21 -40.22
C SER A 358 -0.23 8.73 -40.32
N THR A 359 -1.00 8.31 -39.33
CA THR A 359 -2.16 7.40 -39.40
C THR A 359 -2.19 6.39 -40.56
N SER A 360 -1.73 5.19 -40.30
CA SER A 360 -2.19 4.00 -41.04
C SER A 360 -2.34 2.87 -40.03
N TYR A 361 -3.58 2.55 -39.68
CA TYR A 361 -3.93 1.32 -38.96
C TYR A 361 -3.70 0.16 -39.93
N ASN A 362 -2.63 -0.63 -39.74
CA ASN A 362 -2.57 -1.95 -40.34
C ASN A 362 -3.62 -2.83 -39.64
N VAL A 363 -4.80 -2.84 -40.24
CA VAL A 363 -5.77 -3.92 -40.05
C VAL A 363 -5.08 -5.17 -40.59
N ILE A 364 -4.74 -6.11 -39.73
CA ILE A 364 -4.42 -7.48 -40.16
C ILE A 364 -5.73 -8.00 -40.78
N GLN A 365 -5.83 -7.94 -42.10
CA GLN A 365 -6.82 -8.70 -42.83
C GLN A 365 -6.48 -10.18 -42.67
N LEU A 366 -7.19 -10.87 -41.80
CA LEU A 366 -7.28 -12.32 -41.83
C LEU A 366 -7.96 -12.69 -43.14
N SER A 367 -7.17 -13.01 -44.17
CA SER A 367 -7.66 -13.64 -45.37
C SER A 367 -8.08 -15.07 -44.98
N THR A 368 -9.37 -15.27 -45.02
CA THR A 368 -9.99 -16.61 -44.95
C THR A 368 -9.63 -17.39 -46.21
N THR A 369 -8.52 -18.10 -46.20
CA THR A 369 -8.28 -19.23 -47.09
C THR A 369 -8.01 -20.43 -46.19
N GLY A 370 -8.91 -21.43 -46.29
CA GLY A 370 -9.00 -22.56 -45.39
C GLY A 370 -7.73 -23.39 -45.25
N GLY A 371 -7.43 -23.68 -44.00
CA GLY A 371 -6.46 -24.67 -43.56
C GLY A 371 -6.65 -24.93 -42.07
N GLU A 372 -6.89 -26.17 -41.72
CA GLU A 372 -7.19 -26.66 -40.37
C GLU A 372 -6.09 -26.40 -39.30
N ALA A 373 -5.01 -25.68 -39.66
CA ALA A 373 -3.90 -25.37 -38.76
C ALA A 373 -4.04 -24.05 -37.95
N GLU A 374 -4.94 -23.11 -38.34
CA GLU A 374 -5.10 -21.80 -37.68
C GLU A 374 -6.01 -21.82 -36.44
N THR A 375 -6.85 -22.85 -36.30
CA THR A 375 -7.73 -23.00 -35.13
C THR A 375 -6.98 -23.43 -33.89
N ASP A 376 -5.94 -24.25 -34.04
CA ASP A 376 -5.13 -24.76 -32.91
C ASP A 376 -4.29 -23.66 -32.24
N GLU A 377 -3.73 -22.72 -33.01
CA GLU A 377 -2.96 -21.60 -32.42
C GLU A 377 -3.84 -20.60 -31.66
N PHE A 378 -5.05 -20.34 -32.13
CA PHE A 378 -5.99 -19.44 -31.47
C PHE A 378 -6.61 -20.09 -30.22
N GLU A 379 -6.98 -21.37 -30.30
CA GLU A 379 -7.44 -22.13 -29.15
C GLU A 379 -6.31 -22.35 -28.12
N ASP A 380 -5.07 -22.56 -28.56
CA ASP A 380 -3.89 -22.63 -27.66
C ASP A 380 -3.59 -21.28 -27.01
N ALA A 381 -3.81 -20.15 -27.71
CA ALA A 381 -3.71 -18.81 -27.14
C ALA A 381 -4.81 -18.54 -26.11
N LEU A 382 -6.06 -18.95 -26.37
CA LEU A 382 -7.17 -18.85 -25.41
C LEU A 382 -6.97 -19.79 -24.22
N TRP A 383 -6.49 -21.01 -24.47
CA TRP A 383 -6.13 -21.98 -23.42
C TRP A 383 -5.00 -21.47 -22.51
N ARG A 384 -4.04 -20.74 -23.06
CA ARG A 384 -2.99 -20.05 -22.26
C ARG A 384 -3.54 -19.02 -21.30
N LEU A 385 -4.72 -18.48 -21.56
CA LEU A 385 -5.44 -17.51 -20.72
C LEU A 385 -6.48 -18.16 -19.80
N HIS A 386 -6.64 -19.49 -19.85
CA HIS A 386 -7.63 -20.18 -19.03
C HIS A 386 -7.24 -20.18 -17.54
N PRO A 387 -8.17 -19.84 -16.62
CA PRO A 387 -7.88 -19.71 -15.19
C PRO A 387 -7.23 -20.93 -14.54
N SER A 388 -7.59 -22.15 -14.95
CA SER A 388 -7.02 -23.39 -14.42
C SER A 388 -5.50 -23.51 -14.60
N ARG A 389 -4.93 -22.88 -15.63
CA ARG A 389 -3.47 -22.80 -15.81
C ARG A 389 -2.79 -21.89 -14.80
N TYR A 390 -3.52 -20.92 -14.27
CA TYR A 390 -3.03 -19.97 -13.28
C TYR A 390 -3.31 -20.42 -11.85
N SER A 391 -4.04 -21.52 -11.65
CA SER A 391 -4.23 -22.13 -10.32
C SER A 391 -2.90 -22.48 -9.64
N LYS A 392 -1.86 -22.81 -10.42
CA LYS A 392 -0.48 -22.97 -9.92
C LYS A 392 0.21 -21.66 -9.53
N TRP A 393 -0.24 -20.53 -10.01
CA TRP A 393 0.26 -19.20 -9.69
C TRP A 393 -0.35 -18.66 -8.40
N TYR A 394 -1.52 -19.19 -8.00
CA TYR A 394 -2.11 -18.96 -6.68
C TYR A 394 -1.46 -19.82 -5.57
N LYS A 395 -0.68 -20.85 -5.91
CA LYS A 395 0.17 -21.60 -4.96
C LYS A 395 1.45 -20.86 -4.60
N VAL A 396 1.37 -19.57 -4.55
CA VAL A 396 2.52 -18.73 -4.49
C VAL A 396 2.96 -18.46 -3.07
N LYS A 397 4.24 -18.37 -2.95
CA LYS A 397 5.02 -18.16 -1.73
C LYS A 397 4.65 -16.86 -1.01
N PRO A 398 4.69 -16.79 0.34
CA PRO A 398 4.16 -15.67 1.12
C PRO A 398 4.97 -14.37 1.06
N LYS A 399 5.62 -14.04 -0.02
CA LYS A 399 6.39 -12.79 -0.20
C LYS A 399 6.36 -12.31 -1.65
N GLY A 400 5.52 -11.35 -1.98
CA GLY A 400 5.68 -10.55 -3.20
C GLY A 400 4.60 -10.60 -4.27
N GLU A 401 3.42 -11.07 -4.03
CA GLU A 401 2.51 -11.65 -5.01
C GLU A 401 1.36 -10.81 -5.52
N LEU A 402 1.19 -9.61 -5.03
CA LEU A 402 0.23 -8.65 -5.62
C LEU A 402 0.55 -8.32 -7.09
N GLU A 403 1.80 -8.39 -7.52
CA GLU A 403 2.20 -8.09 -8.91
C GLU A 403 1.66 -9.11 -9.92
N VAL A 404 1.55 -10.37 -9.54
CA VAL A 404 1.10 -11.44 -10.44
C VAL A 404 -0.40 -11.38 -10.67
N GLY A 405 -1.18 -11.14 -9.63
CA GLY A 405 -2.63 -10.98 -9.71
C GLY A 405 -3.04 -9.81 -10.60
N LEU A 406 -2.41 -8.65 -10.43
CA LEU A 406 -2.68 -7.45 -11.24
C LEU A 406 -2.32 -7.65 -12.72
N SER A 407 -1.25 -8.37 -13.03
CA SER A 407 -0.89 -8.69 -14.40
C SER A 407 -1.95 -9.55 -15.09
N LEU A 408 -2.50 -10.56 -14.40
CA LEU A 408 -3.57 -11.41 -14.91
C LEU A 408 -4.85 -10.60 -15.17
N VAL A 409 -5.27 -9.78 -14.21
CA VAL A 409 -6.46 -8.92 -14.34
C VAL A 409 -6.32 -8.01 -15.57
N ARG A 410 -5.17 -7.38 -15.75
CA ARG A 410 -4.93 -6.47 -16.88
C ARG A 410 -4.96 -7.21 -18.23
N VAL A 411 -4.25 -8.33 -18.35
CA VAL A 411 -4.24 -9.12 -19.60
C VAL A 411 -5.65 -9.55 -19.95
N ARG A 412 -6.40 -10.05 -19.00
CA ARG A 412 -7.78 -10.50 -19.21
C ARG A 412 -8.73 -9.33 -19.53
N SER A 413 -8.55 -8.16 -18.91
CA SER A 413 -9.34 -6.97 -19.24
C SER A 413 -9.12 -6.52 -20.69
N TRP A 414 -7.88 -6.56 -21.19
CA TRP A 414 -7.57 -6.29 -22.59
C TRP A 414 -8.25 -7.29 -23.53
N VAL A 415 -8.22 -8.57 -23.19
CA VAL A 415 -8.90 -9.61 -23.99
C VAL A 415 -10.42 -9.38 -23.99
N GLN A 416 -11.01 -9.09 -22.83
CA GLN A 416 -12.45 -8.81 -22.76
C GLN A 416 -12.84 -7.55 -23.53
N ARG A 417 -12.03 -6.48 -23.47
CA ARG A 417 -12.25 -5.27 -24.29
C ARG A 417 -12.12 -5.58 -25.78
N PHE A 418 -11.11 -6.33 -26.18
CA PHE A 418 -10.94 -6.76 -27.57
C PHE A 418 -12.17 -7.52 -28.07
N VAL A 419 -12.62 -8.53 -27.35
CA VAL A 419 -13.81 -9.32 -27.71
C VAL A 419 -15.05 -8.42 -27.81
N ARG A 420 -15.23 -7.47 -26.88
CA ARG A 420 -16.33 -6.51 -26.91
C ARG A 420 -16.23 -5.60 -28.12
N ASN A 421 -15.07 -5.04 -28.41
CA ASN A 421 -14.83 -4.19 -29.56
C ASN A 421 -15.07 -4.92 -30.89
N CYS A 422 -14.71 -6.22 -30.97
CA CYS A 422 -15.00 -7.02 -32.16
C CYS A 422 -16.51 -7.20 -32.42
N ARG A 423 -17.32 -7.16 -31.36
CA ARG A 423 -18.80 -7.31 -31.44
C ARG A 423 -19.53 -5.96 -31.51
N SER A 424 -18.83 -4.85 -31.30
CA SER A 424 -19.41 -3.51 -31.30
C SER A 424 -19.18 -2.78 -32.63
N PRO A 425 -20.15 -1.95 -33.09
CA PRO A 425 -19.97 -1.04 -34.22
C PRO A 425 -18.73 -0.12 -33.98
N ALA A 426 -18.17 0.42 -35.05
CA ALA A 426 -16.92 1.16 -35.00
C ALA A 426 -16.97 2.42 -34.10
N ASP A 427 -18.11 3.08 -34.05
CA ASP A 427 -18.41 4.27 -33.23
C ASP A 427 -18.58 3.98 -31.74
N GLN A 428 -18.80 2.70 -31.35
CA GLN A 428 -18.96 2.27 -29.97
C GLN A 428 -17.73 1.55 -29.41
N ARG A 429 -16.64 1.50 -30.17
CA ARG A 429 -15.42 0.83 -29.73
C ARG A 429 -14.63 1.69 -28.74
N GLU A 430 -14.22 1.06 -27.66
CA GLU A 430 -13.41 1.69 -26.62
C GLU A 430 -11.92 1.60 -26.96
N PHE A 431 -11.22 2.74 -26.94
CA PHE A 431 -9.79 2.86 -27.19
C PHE A 431 -9.09 3.52 -25.98
N GLY A 432 -7.76 3.43 -25.93
CA GLY A 432 -6.96 3.99 -24.86
C GLY A 432 -6.67 3.02 -23.71
N GLU A 433 -6.27 3.53 -22.57
CA GLU A 433 -5.93 2.73 -21.38
C GLU A 433 -7.19 2.06 -20.79
N LEU A 434 -6.97 0.94 -20.07
CA LEU A 434 -8.04 0.25 -19.35
C LEU A 434 -8.57 1.12 -18.22
N THR A 435 -9.88 1.23 -18.13
CA THR A 435 -10.54 1.98 -17.06
C THR A 435 -10.56 1.18 -15.75
N PRO A 436 -10.62 1.85 -14.58
CA PRO A 436 -10.79 1.18 -13.29
C PRO A 436 -12.02 0.26 -13.24
N ALA A 437 -13.11 0.65 -13.92
CA ALA A 437 -14.34 -0.14 -13.98
C ALA A 437 -14.15 -1.47 -14.75
N GLU A 438 -13.36 -1.46 -15.82
CA GLU A 438 -13.03 -2.69 -16.57
C GLU A 438 -12.14 -3.62 -15.75
N LEU A 439 -11.16 -3.09 -15.07
CA LEU A 439 -10.28 -3.86 -14.18
C LEU A 439 -11.08 -4.51 -13.06
N SER A 440 -11.94 -3.76 -12.38
CA SER A 440 -12.79 -4.27 -11.29
C SER A 440 -13.79 -5.33 -11.77
N ARG A 441 -14.37 -5.13 -12.96
CA ARG A 441 -15.26 -6.15 -13.57
C ARG A 441 -14.50 -7.43 -13.83
N THR A 442 -13.32 -7.34 -14.43
CA THR A 442 -12.49 -8.51 -14.76
C THR A 442 -12.02 -9.23 -13.50
N GLU A 443 -11.63 -8.50 -12.45
CA GLU A 443 -11.28 -9.07 -11.16
C GLU A 443 -12.44 -9.86 -10.56
N THR A 444 -13.64 -9.29 -10.59
CA THR A 444 -14.87 -9.97 -10.15
C THR A 444 -15.13 -11.24 -10.94
N ASP A 445 -14.94 -11.22 -12.26
CA ASP A 445 -15.12 -12.39 -13.11
C ASP A 445 -14.12 -13.50 -12.81
N ILE A 446 -12.84 -13.15 -12.58
CA ILE A 446 -11.79 -14.11 -12.19
C ILE A 446 -12.13 -14.76 -10.84
N ILE A 447 -12.55 -13.96 -9.86
CA ILE A 447 -12.94 -14.47 -8.53
C ILE A 447 -14.14 -15.40 -8.65
N ARG A 448 -15.16 -15.03 -9.44
CA ARG A 448 -16.34 -15.85 -9.66
C ARG A 448 -16.00 -17.20 -10.29
N GLU A 449 -15.10 -17.22 -11.28
CA GLU A 449 -14.64 -18.44 -11.90
C GLU A 449 -13.88 -19.32 -10.92
N ALA A 450 -12.95 -18.75 -10.15
CA ALA A 450 -12.22 -19.47 -9.12
C ALA A 450 -13.15 -20.05 -8.04
N GLN A 451 -14.19 -19.32 -7.65
CA GLN A 451 -15.21 -19.80 -6.71
C GLN A 451 -16.04 -20.95 -7.32
N ASN A 452 -16.44 -20.84 -8.59
CA ASN A 452 -17.17 -21.89 -9.28
C ASN A 452 -16.33 -23.16 -9.42
N GLU A 453 -15.03 -23.04 -9.64
CA GLU A 453 -14.11 -24.19 -9.70
C GLU A 453 -13.89 -24.83 -8.33
N ALA A 454 -13.65 -24.01 -7.29
CA ALA A 454 -13.35 -24.50 -5.95
C ALA A 454 -14.57 -25.00 -5.18
N PHE A 455 -15.77 -24.46 -5.45
CA PHE A 455 -17.01 -24.69 -4.72
C PHE A 455 -18.19 -25.01 -5.64
N SER A 456 -17.95 -25.81 -6.68
CA SER A 456 -18.95 -26.13 -7.70
C SER A 456 -20.26 -26.70 -7.14
N ASP A 457 -20.17 -27.59 -6.16
CA ASP A 457 -21.32 -28.23 -5.52
C ASP A 457 -22.11 -27.25 -4.64
N GLU A 458 -21.42 -26.37 -3.94
CA GLU A 458 -21.99 -25.33 -3.09
C GLU A 458 -22.69 -24.25 -3.95
N VAL A 459 -22.06 -23.83 -5.04
CA VAL A 459 -22.65 -22.88 -5.99
C VAL A 459 -23.92 -23.48 -6.62
N ALA A 460 -23.88 -24.76 -7.02
CA ALA A 460 -25.03 -25.46 -7.57
C ALA A 460 -26.16 -25.62 -6.55
N ALA A 461 -25.84 -25.93 -5.29
CA ALA A 461 -26.83 -26.05 -4.21
C ALA A 461 -27.46 -24.68 -3.89
N SER A 462 -26.62 -23.63 -3.78
CA SER A 462 -27.09 -22.27 -3.50
C SER A 462 -27.96 -21.69 -4.61
N SER A 463 -27.61 -21.92 -5.89
CA SER A 463 -28.41 -21.47 -7.04
C SER A 463 -29.80 -22.15 -7.11
N ARG A 464 -29.93 -23.33 -6.51
CA ARG A 464 -31.21 -24.08 -6.42
C ARG A 464 -31.92 -23.86 -5.09
N SER A 465 -31.43 -22.94 -4.22
CA SER A 465 -31.94 -22.71 -2.87
C SER A 465 -31.96 -23.99 -2.00
N GLN A 466 -31.02 -24.89 -2.22
CA GLN A 466 -30.84 -26.13 -1.46
C GLN A 466 -29.82 -25.94 -0.33
N PRO A 467 -29.91 -26.72 0.76
CA PRO A 467 -28.93 -26.65 1.84
C PRO A 467 -27.54 -27.08 1.35
N LEU A 468 -26.51 -26.44 1.86
CA LEU A 468 -25.12 -26.75 1.51
C LEU A 468 -24.75 -28.20 1.89
N PRO A 469 -23.83 -28.83 1.15
CA PRO A 469 -23.33 -30.17 1.47
C PRO A 469 -22.79 -30.24 2.90
N ARG A 470 -23.09 -31.31 3.65
CA ARG A 470 -22.70 -31.48 5.06
C ARG A 470 -21.18 -31.42 5.31
N LYS A 471 -20.35 -31.63 4.30
CA LYS A 471 -18.89 -31.56 4.38
C LYS A 471 -18.32 -30.24 3.85
N SER A 472 -19.17 -29.28 3.50
CA SER A 472 -18.71 -27.99 2.97
C SER A 472 -17.97 -27.17 4.02
N THR A 473 -16.83 -26.64 3.64
CA THR A 473 -16.05 -25.70 4.47
C THR A 473 -16.73 -24.34 4.63
N LEU A 474 -17.81 -24.08 3.87
CA LEU A 474 -18.63 -22.86 3.95
C LEU A 474 -19.74 -22.93 5.00
N LEU A 475 -19.99 -24.10 5.59
CA LEU A 475 -21.05 -24.30 6.60
C LEU A 475 -20.96 -23.37 7.84
N PRO A 476 -19.76 -23.00 8.35
CA PRO A 476 -19.65 -22.08 9.49
C PRO A 476 -19.99 -20.62 9.14
N SER A 477 -20.03 -20.28 7.86
CA SER A 477 -20.37 -18.96 7.38
C SER A 477 -21.60 -19.10 6.51
N THR A 478 -22.76 -18.54 6.89
CA THR A 478 -23.95 -18.51 6.02
C THR A 478 -23.65 -17.75 4.72
N PRO A 479 -23.21 -18.39 3.64
CA PRO A 479 -22.88 -17.69 2.42
C PRO A 479 -24.16 -17.35 1.66
N ILE A 480 -24.27 -16.11 1.19
CA ILE A 480 -25.35 -15.67 0.29
C ILE A 480 -24.74 -15.48 -1.09
N LEU A 481 -25.39 -16.02 -2.10
CA LEU A 481 -25.07 -15.79 -3.49
C LEU A 481 -25.57 -14.38 -3.87
N SER A 482 -24.68 -13.40 -4.00
CA SER A 482 -25.02 -12.08 -4.52
C SER A 482 -24.36 -11.90 -5.87
N THR A 483 -25.16 -11.59 -6.91
CA THR A 483 -24.68 -11.37 -8.28
C THR A 483 -23.77 -12.48 -8.84
N GLY A 484 -24.02 -13.75 -8.42
CA GLY A 484 -23.27 -14.92 -8.90
C GLY A 484 -21.93 -15.17 -8.19
N SER A 485 -21.68 -14.53 -7.04
CA SER A 485 -20.50 -14.78 -6.19
C SER A 485 -20.93 -15.01 -4.75
N PHE A 486 -20.19 -15.85 -4.01
CA PHE A 486 -20.43 -16.02 -2.58
C PHE A 486 -19.93 -14.81 -1.81
N VAL A 487 -20.80 -14.27 -0.94
CA VAL A 487 -20.49 -13.19 -0.02
C VAL A 487 -20.73 -13.70 1.41
N ARG A 488 -19.75 -13.47 2.30
CA ARG A 488 -19.91 -13.85 3.71
C ARG A 488 -20.79 -12.83 4.41
N HIS A 489 -21.87 -13.28 5.05
CA HIS A 489 -22.66 -12.45 5.94
C HIS A 489 -22.06 -12.46 7.35
N ALA A 490 -21.75 -11.29 7.88
CA ALA A 490 -21.60 -11.09 9.30
C ALA A 490 -23.00 -10.78 9.86
N THR A 491 -23.54 -11.73 10.64
CA THR A 491 -24.70 -11.63 11.53
C THR A 491 -25.80 -10.59 11.27
N ARG A 492 -26.94 -11.09 11.20
CA ARG A 492 -28.38 -10.77 11.11
C ARG A 492 -28.89 -9.34 10.81
N ASP A 493 -28.18 -8.24 10.99
CA ASP A 493 -28.83 -6.91 10.89
C ASP A 493 -28.11 -5.80 10.13
N THR A 494 -26.97 -6.05 9.48
CA THR A 494 -26.36 -5.06 8.59
C THR A 494 -25.63 -5.73 7.42
N PRO A 495 -25.98 -5.43 6.16
CA PRO A 495 -25.20 -5.93 5.02
C PRO A 495 -23.86 -5.19 4.97
N MET A 496 -22.81 -5.76 5.56
CA MET A 496 -21.46 -5.37 5.20
C MET A 496 -21.16 -5.94 3.82
N ILE A 497 -21.24 -5.12 2.81
CA ILE A 497 -20.63 -5.40 1.51
C ILE A 497 -19.13 -5.40 1.78
N PHE A 498 -18.55 -6.59 1.91
CA PHE A 498 -17.11 -6.73 1.81
C PHE A 498 -16.74 -6.30 0.40
N GLN A 499 -16.16 -5.13 0.24
CA GLN A 499 -15.31 -4.86 -0.91
C GLN A 499 -14.32 -6.02 -0.95
N LEU A 500 -14.24 -6.67 -2.11
CA LEU A 500 -13.36 -7.80 -2.39
C LEU A 500 -11.90 -7.34 -2.21
N THR A 501 -11.46 -7.28 -0.98
CA THR A 501 -10.10 -6.99 -0.57
C THR A 501 -9.35 -8.30 -0.37
N SER A 502 -8.04 -8.24 -0.36
CA SER A 502 -7.07 -9.31 -0.16
C SER A 502 -7.44 -10.41 0.87
N ASP A 503 -8.34 -10.13 1.81
CA ASP A 503 -8.75 -11.06 2.86
C ASP A 503 -9.63 -12.21 2.37
N PHE A 504 -10.40 -12.00 1.29
CA PHE A 504 -11.22 -13.06 0.70
C PHE A 504 -10.36 -14.01 -0.15
N LEU A 505 -9.33 -13.49 -0.81
CA LEU A 505 -8.31 -14.30 -1.49
C LEU A 505 -7.56 -15.18 -0.48
N LEU A 506 -7.26 -14.67 0.71
CA LEU A 506 -6.68 -15.42 1.82
C LEU A 506 -7.62 -16.53 2.35
N PHE A 507 -8.92 -16.31 2.36
CA PHE A 507 -9.89 -17.33 2.77
C PHE A 507 -9.99 -18.47 1.74
N CYS A 508 -10.05 -18.15 0.45
CA CYS A 508 -9.99 -19.15 -0.63
C CYS A 508 -8.66 -19.92 -0.60
N GLN A 509 -7.53 -19.26 -0.33
CA GLN A 509 -6.21 -19.86 -0.18
C GLN A 509 -6.13 -20.87 0.97
N ARG A 510 -6.69 -20.53 2.15
CA ARG A 510 -6.71 -21.46 3.31
C ARG A 510 -7.58 -22.69 3.06
N SER A 511 -8.69 -22.55 2.35
CA SER A 511 -9.58 -23.69 2.01
C SER A 511 -8.99 -24.61 0.96
N ILE A 512 -8.12 -24.11 0.07
CA ILE A 512 -7.41 -24.91 -0.94
C ILE A 512 -6.21 -25.64 -0.30
N MET A 513 -5.52 -25.02 0.68
CA MET A 513 -4.38 -25.65 1.39
C MET A 513 -4.79 -26.73 2.42
N SER A 514 -6.05 -26.80 2.82
CA SER A 514 -6.54 -27.82 3.75
C SER A 514 -7.05 -29.10 3.06
N ARG A 515 -6.85 -29.25 1.77
CA ARG A 515 -7.25 -30.44 0.98
C ARG A 515 -6.06 -31.32 0.50
N ASP A 516 -4.83 -31.07 1.00
CA ASP A 516 -3.69 -32.00 0.83
C ASP A 516 -3.37 -32.75 2.11
#